data_343274ff16d71f060ee715b6c7f47376
#
_entry.id   343274ff16d71f060ee715b6c7f47376
#
_cell.length_a   1.000
_cell.length_b   1.000
_cell.length_c   1.000
_cell.angle_alpha   90.00
_cell.angle_beta   90.00
_cell.angle_gamma   90.00
#
_symmetry.space_group_name_H-M   'P 1'
#
loop_
_entity.id
_entity.type
_entity.pdbx_description
1 polymer ?
#
loop_
_entity_poly.entity_id
_entity_poly.type
_entity_poly.pdbx_seq_one_letter_code
_entity_poly.pdbx_strand_id
1 'polypeptide(L)'
;MQVLVTYYSRTGTTRNLAEQVMRGVQQVRGVECLIKPCDEVSKEDFLDSDAIVAGSPVYFGSMAAELKSVFDGFNGIRRHMEGKIGAAFATSHHGSGGKETTLISILQAMLIFGMVVMGDPMNAGGHYGVAHAKGEEKEYRDDAVKLGKRVAELVVRLSATSG
;
A
#
# COMPACT_ATOMS: atom_id res chain seq x y z
N MET A 1 14.48 -9.72 2.02
CA MET A 1 13.04 -9.51 1.87
C MET A 1 12.80 -8.05 1.56
N GLN A 2 11.87 -7.74 0.66
CA GLN A 2 11.61 -6.37 0.22
C GLN A 2 10.11 -6.05 0.25
N VAL A 3 9.77 -4.85 0.72
CA VAL A 3 8.42 -4.26 0.61
C VAL A 3 8.49 -3.05 -0.32
N LEU A 4 7.70 -3.05 -1.39
CA LEU A 4 7.49 -1.88 -2.24
C LEU A 4 6.34 -1.04 -1.68
N VAL A 5 6.60 0.24 -1.44
CA VAL A 5 5.57 1.26 -1.19
C VAL A 5 5.45 2.12 -2.43
N THR A 6 4.34 2.01 -3.15
CA THR A 6 4.10 2.83 -4.36
C THR A 6 2.87 3.71 -4.20
N TYR A 7 2.87 4.88 -4.81
CA TYR A 7 1.79 5.83 -4.63
C TYR A 7 1.67 6.82 -5.79
N TYR A 8 0.45 7.34 -5.98
CA TYR A 8 0.25 8.59 -6.70
C TYR A 8 0.05 9.73 -5.72
N SER A 9 0.64 10.90 -5.99
CA SER A 9 0.47 12.07 -5.13
C SER A 9 0.60 13.38 -5.92
N ARG A 10 -0.50 14.10 -6.06
CA ARG A 10 -0.51 15.39 -6.78
C ARG A 10 0.01 16.55 -5.93
N THR A 11 -0.29 16.56 -4.62
CA THR A 11 -0.01 17.70 -3.71
C THR A 11 0.92 17.35 -2.56
N GLY A 12 1.45 16.12 -2.54
CA GLY A 12 2.35 15.64 -1.49
C GLY A 12 1.65 14.93 -0.32
N THR A 13 0.33 15.05 -0.15
CA THR A 13 -0.37 14.44 1.01
C THR A 13 -0.23 12.92 1.03
N THR A 14 -0.50 12.26 -0.11
CA THR A 14 -0.37 10.79 -0.21
C THR A 14 1.09 10.34 -0.08
N ARG A 15 2.04 11.12 -0.62
CA ARG A 15 3.47 10.89 -0.42
C ARG A 15 3.84 10.92 1.06
N ASN A 16 3.39 11.92 1.81
CA ASN A 16 3.68 12.00 3.24
C ASN A 16 3.15 10.77 4.01
N LEU A 17 1.99 10.24 3.62
CA LEU A 17 1.45 9.02 4.21
C LEU A 17 2.28 7.78 3.81
N ALA A 18 2.74 7.69 2.55
CA ALA A 18 3.64 6.64 2.08
C ALA A 18 4.95 6.59 2.88
N GLU A 19 5.51 7.76 3.21
CA GLU A 19 6.71 7.88 4.03
C GLU A 19 6.49 7.37 5.47
N GLN A 20 5.28 7.50 6.04
CA GLN A 20 4.97 6.90 7.34
C GLN A 20 4.86 5.37 7.24
N VAL A 21 4.24 4.84 6.17
CA VAL A 21 4.23 3.39 5.90
C VAL A 21 5.66 2.85 5.80
N MET A 22 6.53 3.51 5.02
CA MET A 22 7.95 3.17 4.92
C MET A 22 8.63 3.10 6.29
N ARG A 23 8.41 4.10 7.16
CA ARG A 23 8.96 4.11 8.52
C ARG A 23 8.52 2.91 9.34
N GLY A 24 7.31 2.43 9.11
CA GLY A 24 6.81 1.20 9.73
C GLY A 24 7.56 -0.04 9.26
N VAL A 25 7.75 -0.18 7.95
CA VAL A 25 8.53 -1.28 7.36
C VAL A 25 9.95 -1.31 7.91
N GLN A 26 10.60 -0.16 8.00
CA GLN A 26 11.98 -0.01 8.48
C GLN A 26 12.18 -0.40 9.97
N GLN A 27 11.09 -0.54 10.74
CA GLN A 27 11.17 -1.05 12.13
C GLN A 27 11.39 -2.57 12.19
N VAL A 28 11.22 -3.28 11.08
CA VAL A 28 11.33 -4.74 11.04
C VAL A 28 12.68 -5.15 10.46
N ARG A 29 13.50 -5.81 11.28
CA ARG A 29 14.84 -6.23 10.89
C ARG A 29 14.80 -7.24 9.73
N GLY A 30 15.68 -7.06 8.75
CA GLY A 30 15.82 -7.95 7.60
C GLY A 30 14.83 -7.70 6.46
N VAL A 31 14.04 -6.62 6.54
CA VAL A 31 13.14 -6.18 5.48
C VAL A 31 13.60 -4.83 4.94
N GLU A 32 13.86 -4.76 3.65
CA GLU A 32 14.15 -3.52 2.93
C GLU A 32 12.86 -2.87 2.46
N CYS A 33 12.82 -1.55 2.41
CA CYS A 33 11.70 -0.79 1.89
C CYS A 33 12.11 0.02 0.67
N LEU A 34 11.53 -0.32 -0.47
CA LEU A 34 11.61 0.50 -1.68
C LEU A 34 10.38 1.41 -1.72
N ILE A 35 10.58 2.74 -1.82
CA ILE A 35 9.48 3.69 -1.97
C ILE A 35 9.62 4.43 -3.30
N LYS A 36 8.56 4.38 -4.13
CA LYS A 36 8.54 5.03 -5.46
C LYS A 36 7.16 5.61 -5.77
N PRO A 37 7.08 6.80 -6.38
CA PRO A 37 5.85 7.24 -7.02
C PRO A 37 5.49 6.28 -8.16
N CYS A 38 4.21 6.17 -8.50
CA CYS A 38 3.72 5.14 -9.42
C CYS A 38 4.20 5.32 -10.87
N ASP A 39 4.61 6.51 -11.26
CA ASP A 39 5.21 6.80 -12.58
C ASP A 39 6.69 6.39 -12.71
N GLU A 40 7.35 6.09 -11.59
CA GLU A 40 8.74 5.61 -11.54
C GLU A 40 8.85 4.11 -11.25
N VAL A 41 7.73 3.46 -10.98
CA VAL A 41 7.72 2.04 -10.62
C VAL A 41 7.82 1.16 -11.88
N SER A 42 8.64 0.12 -11.81
CA SER A 42 8.81 -0.87 -12.89
C SER A 42 8.15 -2.22 -12.59
N LYS A 43 8.06 -3.09 -13.60
CA LYS A 43 7.61 -4.47 -13.41
C LYS A 43 8.57 -5.25 -12.52
N GLU A 44 9.85 -4.98 -12.64
CA GLU A 44 10.93 -5.58 -11.85
C GLU A 44 10.76 -5.23 -10.37
N ASP A 45 10.41 -3.97 -10.03
CA ASP A 45 10.13 -3.58 -8.64
C ASP A 45 9.00 -4.41 -8.03
N PHE A 46 7.95 -4.73 -8.82
CA PHE A 46 6.85 -5.60 -8.39
C PHE A 46 7.30 -7.05 -8.23
N LEU A 47 8.07 -7.57 -9.20
CA LEU A 47 8.55 -8.95 -9.20
C LEU A 47 9.52 -9.24 -8.04
N ASP A 48 10.41 -8.31 -7.75
CA ASP A 48 11.46 -8.47 -6.73
C ASP A 48 10.95 -8.21 -5.30
N SER A 49 9.75 -7.64 -5.14
CA SER A 49 9.17 -7.37 -3.84
C SER A 49 8.31 -8.54 -3.34
N ASP A 50 8.38 -8.84 -2.04
CA ASP A 50 7.55 -9.82 -1.34
C ASP A 50 6.17 -9.25 -0.98
N ALA A 51 6.08 -7.92 -0.86
CA ALA A 51 4.84 -7.21 -0.58
C ALA A 51 4.76 -5.89 -1.35
N ILE A 52 3.53 -5.51 -1.73
CA ILE A 52 3.21 -4.21 -2.34
C ILE A 52 2.24 -3.46 -1.43
N VAL A 53 2.61 -2.26 -1.00
CA VAL A 53 1.71 -1.33 -0.31
C VAL A 53 1.45 -0.17 -1.25
N ALA A 54 0.21 -0.05 -1.74
CA ALA A 54 -0.13 0.96 -2.74
C ALA A 54 -1.03 2.06 -2.16
N GLY A 55 -0.77 3.30 -2.55
CA GLY A 55 -1.48 4.46 -2.06
C GLY A 55 -1.99 5.42 -3.12
N SER A 56 -3.17 5.99 -2.88
CA SER A 56 -3.81 6.92 -3.79
C SER A 56 -4.56 8.04 -3.06
N PRO A 57 -4.60 9.25 -3.63
CA PRO A 57 -5.66 10.18 -3.27
C PRO A 57 -7.02 9.62 -3.71
N VAL A 58 -8.07 10.03 -3.03
CA VAL A 58 -9.44 9.73 -3.43
C VAL A 58 -9.81 10.59 -4.64
N TYR A 59 -10.03 9.96 -5.78
CA TYR A 59 -10.58 10.61 -6.96
C TYR A 59 -11.92 9.97 -7.33
N PHE A 60 -13.01 10.71 -7.09
CA PHE A 60 -14.39 10.27 -7.34
C PHE A 60 -14.72 8.90 -6.73
N GLY A 61 -14.23 8.65 -5.49
CA GLY A 61 -14.49 7.42 -4.75
C GLY A 61 -13.64 6.21 -5.17
N SER A 62 -12.59 6.42 -5.96
CA SER A 62 -11.70 5.35 -6.45
C SER A 62 -10.25 5.80 -6.42
N MET A 63 -9.32 4.87 -6.71
CA MET A 63 -7.92 5.20 -6.91
C MET A 63 -7.73 6.12 -8.13
N ALA A 64 -6.66 6.91 -8.11
CA ALA A 64 -6.25 7.76 -9.22
C ALA A 64 -5.94 6.91 -10.47
N ALA A 65 -6.24 7.48 -11.65
CA ALA A 65 -6.00 6.81 -12.93
C ALA A 65 -4.52 6.44 -13.12
N GLU A 66 -3.61 7.24 -12.60
CA GLU A 66 -2.16 7.01 -12.67
C GLU A 66 -1.77 5.72 -11.95
N LEU A 67 -2.29 5.48 -10.75
CA LEU A 67 -2.04 4.23 -10.02
C LEU A 67 -2.73 3.04 -10.70
N LYS A 68 -3.96 3.23 -11.21
CA LYS A 68 -4.68 2.19 -11.95
C LYS A 68 -3.92 1.77 -13.21
N SER A 69 -3.30 2.72 -13.91
CA SER A 69 -2.51 2.47 -15.11
C SER A 69 -1.29 1.58 -14.85
N VAL A 70 -0.70 1.63 -13.65
CA VAL A 70 0.37 0.68 -13.25
C VAL A 70 -0.16 -0.75 -13.26
N PHE A 71 -1.27 -1.02 -12.56
CA PHE A 71 -1.86 -2.35 -12.54
C PHE A 71 -2.25 -2.82 -13.94
N ASP A 72 -2.90 -1.96 -14.74
CA ASP A 72 -3.29 -2.31 -16.12
C ASP A 72 -2.08 -2.60 -17.00
N GLY A 73 -1.02 -1.78 -16.90
CA GLY A 73 0.22 -1.96 -17.66
C GLY A 73 1.04 -3.19 -17.25
N PHE A 74 0.86 -3.66 -16.02
CA PHE A 74 1.61 -4.79 -15.45
C PHE A 74 0.85 -6.13 -15.56
N ASN A 75 -0.25 -6.19 -16.29
CA ASN A 75 -1.02 -7.43 -16.46
C ASN A 75 -0.17 -8.63 -16.89
N GLY A 76 0.89 -8.42 -17.66
CA GLY A 76 1.78 -9.50 -18.12
C GLY A 76 2.54 -10.24 -17.00
N ILE A 77 2.75 -9.61 -15.83
CA ILE A 77 3.42 -10.25 -14.69
C ILE A 77 2.45 -10.79 -13.63
N ARG A 78 1.15 -10.67 -13.86
CA ARG A 78 0.09 -10.99 -12.88
C ARG A 78 0.28 -12.36 -12.20
N ARG A 79 0.62 -13.41 -12.96
CA ARG A 79 0.81 -14.75 -12.41
C ARG A 79 1.97 -14.89 -11.45
N HIS A 80 2.98 -14.02 -11.56
CA HIS A 80 4.15 -14.00 -10.66
C HIS A 80 3.89 -13.24 -9.36
N MET A 81 2.73 -12.59 -9.26
CA MET A 81 2.32 -11.87 -8.07
C MET A 81 1.50 -12.74 -7.10
N GLU A 82 1.13 -13.96 -7.53
CA GLU A 82 0.33 -14.87 -6.70
C GLU A 82 1.02 -15.15 -5.35
N GLY A 83 0.26 -14.99 -4.27
CA GLY A 83 0.72 -15.21 -2.90
C GLY A 83 1.55 -14.07 -2.28
N LYS A 84 1.98 -13.06 -3.04
CA LYS A 84 2.61 -11.86 -2.48
C LYS A 84 1.61 -11.05 -1.66
N ILE A 85 2.09 -10.32 -0.67
CA ILE A 85 1.25 -9.54 0.24
C ILE A 85 0.85 -8.22 -0.41
N GLY A 86 -0.42 -7.83 -0.26
CA GLY A 86 -0.97 -6.55 -0.70
C GLY A 86 -1.60 -5.76 0.45
N ALA A 87 -1.36 -4.45 0.50
CA ALA A 87 -2.05 -3.54 1.41
C ALA A 87 -2.28 -2.18 0.76
N ALA A 88 -3.23 -1.40 1.29
CA ALA A 88 -3.61 -0.13 0.71
C ALA A 88 -3.61 1.02 1.72
N PHE A 89 -3.33 2.24 1.23
CA PHE A 89 -3.56 3.47 1.97
C PHE A 89 -4.15 4.55 1.06
N ALA A 90 -4.89 5.51 1.64
CA ALA A 90 -5.55 6.55 0.87
C ALA A 90 -5.55 7.91 1.58
N THR A 91 -5.66 8.98 0.81
CA THR A 91 -5.87 10.34 1.34
C THR A 91 -7.03 11.00 0.63
N SER A 92 -7.85 11.75 1.37
CA SER A 92 -8.96 12.51 0.82
C SER A 92 -8.87 14.00 1.15
N HIS A 93 -9.56 14.82 0.36
CA HIS A 93 -9.70 16.25 0.67
C HIS A 93 -10.77 16.48 1.74
N HIS A 94 -11.79 15.62 1.80
CA HIS A 94 -12.95 15.74 2.69
C HIS A 94 -13.15 14.49 3.53
N GLY A 95 -13.59 14.64 4.78
CA GLY A 95 -13.75 13.53 5.74
C GLY A 95 -14.67 12.40 5.26
N SER A 96 -15.74 12.72 4.51
CA SER A 96 -16.68 11.77 3.92
C SER A 96 -16.40 11.43 2.45
N GLY A 97 -15.18 11.62 1.99
CA GLY A 97 -14.81 11.65 0.58
C GLY A 97 -14.54 10.30 -0.11
N GLY A 98 -15.05 9.16 0.37
CA GLY A 98 -14.88 7.85 -0.30
C GLY A 98 -13.52 7.20 -0.03
N LYS A 99 -13.00 7.33 1.18
CA LYS A 99 -11.73 6.74 1.61
C LYS A 99 -11.77 5.21 1.52
N GLU A 100 -12.82 4.57 2.05
CA GLU A 100 -12.99 3.12 2.04
C GLU A 100 -13.12 2.56 0.62
N THR A 101 -13.89 3.21 -0.24
CA THR A 101 -14.06 2.76 -1.63
C THR A 101 -12.77 2.87 -2.43
N THR A 102 -11.94 3.87 -2.14
CA THR A 102 -10.60 4.00 -2.74
C THR A 102 -9.67 2.88 -2.26
N LEU A 103 -9.63 2.58 -0.95
CA LEU A 103 -8.88 1.45 -0.41
C LEU A 103 -9.31 0.14 -1.08
N ILE A 104 -10.63 -0.11 -1.12
CA ILE A 104 -11.18 -1.31 -1.76
C ILE A 104 -10.81 -1.38 -3.24
N SER A 105 -10.84 -0.28 -3.98
CA SER A 105 -10.47 -0.29 -5.40
C SER A 105 -9.02 -0.72 -5.63
N ILE A 106 -8.10 -0.33 -4.74
CA ILE A 106 -6.69 -0.77 -4.77
C ILE A 106 -6.60 -2.27 -4.43
N LEU A 107 -7.26 -2.70 -3.34
CA LEU A 107 -7.25 -4.10 -2.92
C LEU A 107 -7.87 -5.03 -3.98
N GLN A 108 -8.91 -4.59 -4.68
CA GLN A 108 -9.51 -5.34 -5.80
C GLN A 108 -8.50 -5.57 -6.94
N ALA A 109 -7.71 -4.56 -7.29
CA ALA A 109 -6.66 -4.72 -8.29
C ALA A 109 -5.61 -5.75 -7.85
N MET A 110 -5.19 -5.71 -6.57
CA MET A 110 -4.26 -6.67 -6.00
C MET A 110 -4.82 -8.10 -5.95
N LEU A 111 -6.09 -8.27 -5.62
CA LEU A 111 -6.77 -9.59 -5.64
C LEU A 111 -6.78 -10.19 -7.05
N ILE A 112 -6.99 -9.38 -8.10
CA ILE A 112 -6.91 -9.82 -9.50
C ILE A 112 -5.48 -10.26 -9.88
N PHE A 113 -4.47 -9.72 -9.20
CA PHE A 113 -3.08 -10.16 -9.32
C PHE A 113 -2.77 -11.43 -8.49
N GLY A 114 -3.75 -12.05 -7.84
CA GLY A 114 -3.55 -13.25 -7.00
C GLY A 114 -2.87 -12.98 -5.66
N MET A 115 -2.78 -11.72 -5.26
CA MET A 115 -2.11 -11.32 -4.01
C MET A 115 -2.99 -11.64 -2.79
N VAL A 116 -2.35 -11.87 -1.65
CA VAL A 116 -3.01 -11.97 -0.33
C VAL A 116 -3.11 -10.57 0.25
N VAL A 117 -4.31 -10.02 0.30
CA VAL A 117 -4.52 -8.66 0.79
C VAL A 117 -4.78 -8.59 2.29
N MET A 118 -4.34 -7.51 2.94
CA MET A 118 -4.55 -7.26 4.35
C MET A 118 -4.86 -5.80 4.63
N GLY A 119 -5.67 -5.57 5.66
CA GLY A 119 -5.97 -4.24 6.20
C GLY A 119 -4.97 -3.80 7.27
N ASP A 120 -5.24 -2.65 7.88
CA ASP A 120 -4.53 -2.14 9.04
C ASP A 120 -4.76 -3.02 10.28
N PRO A 121 -3.86 -2.97 11.28
CA PRO A 121 -4.02 -3.78 12.49
C PRO A 121 -5.15 -3.26 13.39
N MET A 122 -5.69 -4.12 14.26
CA MET A 122 -6.80 -3.77 15.18
C MET A 122 -6.47 -2.56 16.08
N ASN A 123 -5.21 -2.38 16.44
CA ASN A 123 -4.75 -1.21 17.22
C ASN A 123 -4.56 0.08 16.38
N ALA A 124 -4.89 0.02 15.10
CA ALA A 124 -5.02 1.17 14.18
C ALA A 124 -6.46 1.31 13.65
N GLY A 125 -7.40 0.54 14.20
CA GLY A 125 -8.81 0.56 13.83
C GLY A 125 -9.32 -0.73 13.21
N GLY A 126 -8.49 -1.48 12.48
CA GLY A 126 -8.87 -2.75 11.85
C GLY A 126 -9.82 -2.58 10.65
N HIS A 127 -9.46 -1.69 9.72
CA HIS A 127 -10.21 -1.41 8.52
C HIS A 127 -9.56 -2.03 7.26
N TYR A 128 -9.95 -1.54 6.08
CA TYR A 128 -9.42 -1.98 4.78
C TYR A 128 -7.99 -1.51 4.49
N GLY A 129 -7.42 -0.69 5.36
CA GLY A 129 -6.14 -0.02 5.24
C GLY A 129 -6.22 1.35 5.90
N VAL A 130 -5.14 2.11 5.84
CA VAL A 130 -5.08 3.42 6.51
C VAL A 130 -5.50 4.53 5.55
N ALA A 131 -6.42 5.38 6.00
CA ALA A 131 -6.82 6.53 5.22
C ALA A 131 -7.15 7.74 6.12
N HIS A 132 -6.76 8.94 5.68
CA HIS A 132 -7.11 10.18 6.36
C HIS A 132 -7.58 11.28 5.40
N ALA A 133 -8.35 12.23 5.92
CA ALA A 133 -8.67 13.45 5.21
C ALA A 133 -7.61 14.54 5.46
N LYS A 134 -7.62 15.56 4.62
CA LYS A 134 -6.78 16.74 4.80
C LYS A 134 -7.06 17.39 6.17
N GLY A 135 -6.00 17.63 6.94
CA GLY A 135 -6.07 18.19 8.29
C GLY A 135 -6.02 17.13 9.40
N GLU A 136 -6.20 15.84 9.06
CA GLU A 136 -6.17 14.71 10.01
C GLU A 136 -4.78 14.02 10.07
N GLU A 137 -3.77 14.53 9.37
CA GLU A 137 -2.48 13.85 9.12
C GLU A 137 -1.75 13.45 10.42
N LYS A 138 -1.92 14.21 11.50
CA LYS A 138 -1.26 13.92 12.78
C LYS A 138 -1.88 12.72 13.48
N GLU A 139 -3.20 12.57 13.38
CA GLU A 139 -3.98 11.51 14.02
C GLU A 139 -3.66 10.14 13.41
N TYR A 140 -3.55 10.10 12.07
CA TYR A 140 -3.36 8.84 11.33
C TYR A 140 -1.90 8.50 11.00
N ARG A 141 -0.95 9.32 11.46
CA ARG A 141 0.48 9.07 11.25
C ARG A 141 0.92 7.73 11.83
N ASP A 142 0.56 7.47 13.07
CA ASP A 142 0.96 6.27 13.79
C ASP A 142 0.29 5.03 13.20
N ASP A 143 -0.91 5.14 12.68
CA ASP A 143 -1.63 4.04 12.04
C ASP A 143 -0.99 3.62 10.72
N ALA A 144 -0.45 4.57 9.95
CA ALA A 144 0.34 4.26 8.76
C ALA A 144 1.66 3.53 9.10
N VAL A 145 2.33 3.95 10.19
CA VAL A 145 3.50 3.23 10.70
C VAL A 145 3.14 1.80 11.11
N LYS A 146 2.02 1.62 11.83
CA LYS A 146 1.54 0.28 12.23
C LYS A 146 1.20 -0.60 11.01
N LEU A 147 0.59 -0.04 9.96
CA LEU A 147 0.33 -0.77 8.71
C LEU A 147 1.62 -1.26 8.08
N GLY A 148 2.60 -0.38 7.88
CA GLY A 148 3.89 -0.75 7.29
C GLY A 148 4.62 -1.82 8.09
N LYS A 149 4.65 -1.68 9.42
CA LYS A 149 5.22 -2.68 10.32
C LYS A 149 4.52 -4.04 10.21
N ARG A 150 3.18 -4.04 10.23
CA ARG A 150 2.38 -5.27 10.09
C ARG A 150 2.67 -6.01 8.79
N VAL A 151 2.76 -5.29 7.66
CA VAL A 151 3.11 -5.88 6.36
C VAL A 151 4.49 -6.53 6.41
N ALA A 152 5.49 -5.83 6.91
CA ALA A 152 6.85 -6.34 7.02
C ALA A 152 6.96 -7.56 7.96
N GLU A 153 6.26 -7.55 9.09
CA GLU A 153 6.20 -8.69 10.01
C GLU A 153 5.55 -9.93 9.36
N LEU A 154 4.54 -9.73 8.50
CA LEU A 154 3.93 -10.84 7.76
C LEU A 154 4.88 -11.39 6.70
N VAL A 155 5.62 -10.54 5.98
CA VAL A 155 6.67 -10.95 5.04
C VAL A 155 7.68 -11.87 5.74
N VAL A 156 8.19 -11.46 6.89
CA VAL A 156 9.14 -12.28 7.69
C VAL A 156 8.53 -13.63 8.07
N ARG A 157 7.28 -13.64 8.54
CA ARG A 157 6.61 -14.90 8.96
C ARG A 157 6.45 -15.88 7.82
N LEU A 158 6.03 -15.41 6.64
CA LEU A 158 5.83 -16.28 5.47
C LEU A 158 7.15 -16.80 4.92
N SER A 159 8.20 -15.99 4.92
CA SER A 159 9.54 -16.43 4.50
C SER A 159 10.11 -17.51 5.42
N ALA A 160 9.84 -17.45 6.72
CA ALA A 160 10.30 -18.45 7.70
C ALA A 160 9.58 -19.81 7.55
N THR A 161 8.41 -19.87 6.93
CA THR A 161 7.63 -21.11 6.70
C THR A 161 7.91 -21.76 5.37
N SER A 162 8.65 -21.10 4.48
CA SER A 162 8.96 -21.58 3.12
C SER A 162 10.34 -22.26 3.04
N GLY A 163 11.07 -22.40 4.13
CA GLY A 163 12.36 -23.11 4.26
C GLY A 163 12.24 -24.31 5.17
#